data_dee23dc6ea9ac16d01b35988f866a4b2
#
_entry.id   dee23dc6ea9ac16d01b35988f866a4b2
#
_cell.length_a   1.000
_cell.length_b   1.000
_cell.length_c   1.000
_cell.angle_alpha   90.00
_cell.angle_beta   90.00
_cell.angle_gamma   90.00
#
_symmetry.space_group_name_H-M   'P 1'
#
loop_
_entity.id
_entity.type
_entity.pdbx_description
1 polymer ?
#
loop_
_entity_poly.entity_id
_entity_poly.type
_entity_poly.pdbx_seq_one_letter_code
_entity_poly.pdbx_strand_id
1 'polypeptide(L)'
;MKFNISNAELSALNDITNPEFPKYTSQLINWANQNAQGTRPKIVGQLSDLFPEYQASTYNVAISDWKEWYTEKYPGAIEEATDKIFNQVENLKEAIKLIDKSMVRKWVEDLVISKTFSGMYVQRAILAKISDMRKEPFRLASPEEESKGIDGYVGDTAYSIKPVTYKTMGRLSESIDIKMIYYSIKKSGLLVETEE
;
A
#
# COMPACT_ATOMS: atom_id res chain seq x y z
N MET A 1 11.38 23.58 -14.69
CA MET A 1 12.54 23.02 -15.41
C MET A 1 12.46 21.51 -15.28
N LYS A 2 12.58 20.71 -16.38
CA LYS A 2 12.69 19.23 -16.31
C LYS A 2 14.04 18.85 -16.89
N PHE A 3 14.78 18.01 -16.19
CA PHE A 3 16.04 17.44 -16.65
C PHE A 3 16.11 15.97 -16.21
N ASN A 4 16.94 15.19 -16.88
CA ASN A 4 17.14 13.77 -16.56
C ASN A 4 18.59 13.58 -16.10
N ILE A 5 18.79 12.79 -15.06
CA ILE A 5 20.10 12.30 -14.64
C ILE A 5 20.10 10.81 -14.91
N SER A 6 21.01 10.35 -15.75
CA SER A 6 21.11 8.93 -16.09
C SER A 6 21.65 8.09 -14.92
N ASN A 7 21.34 6.80 -14.92
CA ASN A 7 21.89 5.87 -13.90
C ASN A 7 23.43 5.84 -13.91
N ALA A 8 24.05 6.02 -15.08
CA ALA A 8 25.51 6.11 -15.21
C ALA A 8 26.07 7.35 -14.50
N GLU A 9 25.43 8.52 -14.66
CA GLU A 9 25.80 9.75 -13.95
C GLU A 9 25.60 9.61 -12.44
N LEU A 10 24.48 8.99 -12.00
CA LEU A 10 24.22 8.74 -10.57
C LEU A 10 25.28 7.79 -9.98
N SER A 11 25.64 6.73 -10.69
CA SER A 11 26.65 5.78 -10.24
C SER A 11 28.04 6.42 -10.18
N ALA A 12 28.39 7.24 -11.18
CA ALA A 12 29.67 7.93 -11.21
C ALA A 12 29.79 8.99 -10.10
N LEU A 13 28.70 9.69 -9.77
CA LEU A 13 28.66 10.69 -8.69
C LEU A 13 28.78 10.10 -7.30
N ASN A 14 28.27 8.87 -7.10
CA ASN A 14 28.16 8.24 -5.77
C ASN A 14 29.10 7.05 -5.60
N ASP A 15 29.89 6.69 -6.63
CA ASP A 15 30.74 5.48 -6.65
C ASP A 15 29.96 4.19 -6.27
N ILE A 16 28.71 4.11 -6.72
CA ILE A 16 27.78 3.00 -6.40
C ILE A 16 27.67 2.06 -7.61
N THR A 17 27.98 0.79 -7.40
CA THR A 17 27.62 -0.28 -8.33
C THR A 17 26.25 -0.83 -7.97
N ASN A 18 25.25 -0.59 -8.83
CA ASN A 18 23.92 -1.15 -8.63
C ASN A 18 23.93 -2.67 -8.91
N PRO A 19 23.48 -3.51 -7.96
CA PRO A 19 23.38 -4.95 -8.22
C PRO A 19 22.33 -5.24 -9.29
N GLU A 20 22.67 -6.12 -10.22
CA GLU A 20 21.72 -6.62 -11.22
C GLU A 20 20.97 -7.83 -10.68
N PHE A 21 19.65 -7.79 -10.81
CA PHE A 21 18.77 -8.89 -10.41
C PHE A 21 18.04 -9.46 -11.63
N PRO A 22 17.89 -10.79 -11.73
CA PRO A 22 17.05 -11.40 -12.77
C PRO A 22 15.62 -10.83 -12.74
N LYS A 23 14.96 -10.86 -13.90
CA LYS A 23 13.60 -10.33 -14.06
C LYS A 23 12.66 -10.87 -12.98
N TYR A 24 11.88 -9.98 -12.37
CA TYR A 24 10.92 -10.20 -11.28
C TYR A 24 11.51 -10.56 -9.90
N THR A 25 12.80 -10.88 -9.76
CA THR A 25 13.33 -11.30 -8.45
C THR A 25 13.33 -10.19 -7.42
N SER A 26 13.71 -8.96 -7.81
CA SER A 26 13.67 -7.79 -6.92
C SER A 26 12.27 -7.48 -6.40
N GLN A 27 11.24 -7.60 -7.26
CA GLN A 27 9.84 -7.41 -6.85
C GLN A 27 9.39 -8.47 -5.85
N LEU A 28 9.75 -9.74 -6.07
CA LEU A 28 9.42 -10.84 -5.17
C LEU A 28 10.16 -10.71 -3.83
N ILE A 29 11.44 -10.34 -3.84
CA ILE A 29 12.22 -10.07 -2.63
C ILE A 29 11.60 -8.90 -1.85
N ASN A 30 11.22 -7.82 -2.53
CA ASN A 30 10.58 -6.68 -1.89
C ASN A 30 9.22 -7.06 -1.26
N TRP A 31 8.41 -7.86 -1.95
CA TRP A 31 7.15 -8.38 -1.42
C TRP A 31 7.39 -9.31 -0.20
N ALA A 32 8.39 -10.19 -0.29
CA ALA A 32 8.80 -11.02 0.85
C ALA A 32 9.26 -10.19 2.04
N ASN A 33 10.07 -9.14 1.81
CA ASN A 33 10.50 -8.20 2.84
C ASN A 33 9.31 -7.50 3.52
N GLN A 34 8.34 -7.00 2.76
CA GLN A 34 7.15 -6.36 3.32
C GLN A 34 6.38 -7.31 4.25
N ASN A 35 6.22 -8.57 3.85
CA ASN A 35 5.50 -9.58 4.65
C ASN A 35 6.30 -10.04 5.88
N ALA A 36 7.59 -10.31 5.73
CA ALA A 36 8.48 -10.71 6.81
C ALA A 36 8.86 -9.54 7.72
N GLN A 37 8.72 -8.29 7.21
CA GLN A 37 9.17 -7.08 7.87
C GLN A 37 10.68 -7.15 8.23
N GLY A 38 11.46 -7.72 7.30
CA GLY A 38 12.88 -7.98 7.49
C GLY A 38 13.71 -6.72 7.72
N THR A 39 13.38 -5.64 7.01
CA THR A 39 14.06 -4.32 7.13
C THR A 39 13.33 -3.35 8.06
N ARG A 40 12.60 -3.84 9.08
CA ARG A 40 12.03 -2.95 10.10
C ARG A 40 13.11 -2.23 10.92
N PRO A 41 12.83 -1.02 11.44
CA PRO A 41 13.76 -0.27 12.30
C PRO A 41 14.26 -1.07 13.50
N LYS A 42 13.48 -2.02 14.01
CA LYS A 42 13.89 -2.94 15.09
C LYS A 42 15.09 -3.83 14.72
N ILE A 43 15.27 -4.10 13.42
CA ILE A 43 16.34 -4.98 12.92
C ILE A 43 17.48 -4.15 12.36
N VAL A 44 17.17 -3.24 11.43
CA VAL A 44 18.16 -2.47 10.68
C VAL A 44 18.36 -1.03 11.19
N GLY A 45 17.65 -0.64 12.25
CA GLY A 45 17.60 0.74 12.72
C GLY A 45 16.69 1.62 11.86
N GLN A 46 16.44 2.84 12.31
CA GLN A 46 15.66 3.83 11.54
C GLN A 46 16.60 4.53 10.54
N LEU A 47 16.65 4.04 9.31
CA LEU A 47 17.62 4.49 8.30
C LEU A 47 17.55 6.00 8.02
N SER A 48 16.36 6.62 8.10
CA SER A 48 16.17 8.08 7.96
C SER A 48 16.90 8.89 9.04
N ASP A 49 17.12 8.31 10.20
CA ASP A 49 17.79 8.96 11.33
C ASP A 49 19.29 8.61 11.35
N LEU A 50 19.62 7.37 10.96
CA LEU A 50 21.00 6.88 10.96
C LEU A 50 21.88 7.57 9.92
N PHE A 51 21.36 7.91 8.75
CA PHE A 51 22.16 8.55 7.70
C PHE A 51 22.60 9.97 8.07
N PRO A 52 21.74 10.85 8.60
CA PRO A 52 22.18 12.14 9.17
C PRO A 52 23.17 12.00 10.32
N GLU A 53 23.01 10.98 11.18
CA GLU A 53 23.95 10.73 12.27
C GLU A 53 25.35 10.34 11.75
N TYR A 54 25.42 9.47 10.75
CA TYR A 54 26.65 9.17 10.04
C TYR A 54 27.30 10.42 9.42
N GLN A 55 26.50 11.22 8.71
CA GLN A 55 27.00 12.46 8.09
C GLN A 55 27.60 13.44 9.13
N ALA A 56 27.04 13.48 10.33
CA ALA A 56 27.57 14.32 11.42
C ALA A 56 28.87 13.75 12.02
N SER A 57 29.14 12.46 11.84
CA SER A 57 30.34 11.79 12.40
C SER A 57 31.55 11.76 11.47
N THR A 58 31.39 12.16 10.20
CA THR A 58 32.45 12.09 9.18
C THR A 58 32.55 13.34 8.35
N TYR A 59 33.79 13.68 7.91
CA TYR A 59 34.02 14.77 6.94
C TYR A 59 33.90 14.30 5.48
N ASN A 60 34.04 13.01 5.24
CA ASN A 60 34.04 12.41 3.91
C ASN A 60 32.88 11.41 3.79
N VAL A 61 31.89 11.78 2.99
CA VAL A 61 30.70 10.94 2.81
C VAL A 61 30.97 9.98 1.65
N ALA A 62 31.36 8.74 1.97
CA ALA A 62 31.58 7.69 0.99
C ALA A 62 30.76 6.43 1.35
N ILE A 63 30.40 5.64 0.35
CA ILE A 63 29.61 4.41 0.57
C ILE A 63 30.40 3.35 1.37
N SER A 64 31.73 3.26 1.18
CA SER A 64 32.60 2.41 1.98
C SER A 64 32.54 2.73 3.46
N ASP A 65 32.66 4.03 3.78
CA ASP A 65 32.67 4.54 5.14
C ASP A 65 31.28 4.37 5.80
N TRP A 66 30.21 4.61 5.05
CA TRP A 66 28.84 4.32 5.48
C TRP A 66 28.66 2.84 5.81
N LYS A 67 29.16 1.93 4.97
CA LYS A 67 29.07 0.49 5.20
C LYS A 67 29.81 0.07 6.48
N GLU A 68 31.02 0.58 6.69
CA GLU A 68 31.83 0.29 7.89
C GLU A 68 31.11 0.80 9.14
N TRP A 69 30.78 2.07 9.18
CA TRP A 69 30.05 2.70 10.28
C TRP A 69 28.73 1.98 10.61
N TYR A 70 27.95 1.60 9.59
CA TYR A 70 26.68 0.92 9.80
C TYR A 70 26.87 -0.50 10.36
N THR A 71 27.83 -1.25 9.83
CA THR A 71 28.09 -2.63 10.32
C THR A 71 28.68 -2.66 11.72
N GLU A 72 29.45 -1.68 12.12
CA GLU A 72 29.90 -1.52 13.50
C GLU A 72 28.74 -1.21 14.46
N LYS A 73 27.85 -0.32 14.03
CA LYS A 73 26.71 0.11 14.85
C LYS A 73 25.63 -0.97 14.97
N TYR A 74 25.40 -1.73 13.91
CA TYR A 74 24.38 -2.79 13.82
C TYR A 74 25.01 -4.13 13.36
N PRO A 75 25.84 -4.75 14.17
CA PRO A 75 26.48 -6.02 13.79
C PRO A 75 25.42 -7.10 13.58
N GLY A 76 25.45 -7.77 12.42
CA GLY A 76 24.53 -8.84 12.07
C GLY A 76 23.15 -8.40 11.58
N ALA A 77 22.81 -7.10 11.51
CA ALA A 77 21.49 -6.63 11.10
C ALA A 77 21.15 -7.01 9.64
N ILE A 78 22.15 -6.96 8.75
CA ILE A 78 21.98 -7.35 7.34
C ILE A 78 21.67 -8.84 7.24
N GLU A 79 22.39 -9.68 7.95
CA GLU A 79 22.20 -11.14 8.00
C GLU A 79 20.84 -11.49 8.61
N GLU A 80 20.46 -10.87 9.72
CA GLU A 80 19.13 -11.10 10.33
C GLU A 80 18.00 -10.71 9.38
N ALA A 81 18.12 -9.57 8.71
CA ALA A 81 17.14 -9.12 7.70
C ALA A 81 17.11 -10.10 6.52
N THR A 82 18.29 -10.55 6.05
CA THR A 82 18.43 -11.49 4.93
C THR A 82 17.75 -12.82 5.25
N ASP A 83 18.02 -13.40 6.42
CA ASP A 83 17.43 -14.67 6.84
C ASP A 83 15.90 -14.59 6.93
N LYS A 84 15.38 -13.51 7.51
CA LYS A 84 13.93 -13.29 7.59
C LYS A 84 13.28 -13.19 6.22
N ILE A 85 13.88 -12.42 5.31
CA ILE A 85 13.37 -12.23 3.96
C ILE A 85 13.47 -13.56 3.18
N PHE A 86 14.60 -14.26 3.30
CA PHE A 86 14.81 -15.52 2.60
C PHE A 86 13.84 -16.62 3.08
N ASN A 87 13.59 -16.74 4.37
CA ASN A 87 12.59 -17.65 4.91
C ASN A 87 11.19 -17.36 4.32
N GLN A 88 10.84 -16.08 4.13
CA GLN A 88 9.59 -15.70 3.48
C GLN A 88 9.59 -16.04 1.99
N VAL A 89 10.73 -15.94 1.30
CA VAL A 89 10.86 -16.38 -0.10
C VAL A 89 10.64 -17.90 -0.22
N GLU A 90 11.16 -18.70 0.70
CA GLU A 90 10.89 -20.14 0.72
C GLU A 90 9.40 -20.44 0.94
N ASN A 91 8.73 -19.74 1.88
CA ASN A 91 7.28 -19.86 2.07
C ASN A 91 6.50 -19.51 0.79
N LEU A 92 6.95 -18.48 0.05
CA LEU A 92 6.36 -18.11 -1.22
C LEU A 92 6.54 -19.18 -2.29
N LYS A 93 7.71 -19.82 -2.38
CA LYS A 93 7.96 -20.91 -3.32
C LYS A 93 6.98 -22.06 -3.09
N GLU A 94 6.74 -22.43 -1.82
CA GLU A 94 5.77 -23.47 -1.50
C GLU A 94 4.33 -23.04 -1.84
N ALA A 95 3.95 -21.81 -1.52
CA ALA A 95 2.62 -21.29 -1.86
C ALA A 95 2.38 -21.24 -3.38
N ILE A 96 3.38 -20.83 -4.17
CA ILE A 96 3.28 -20.77 -5.64
C ILE A 96 3.02 -22.15 -6.24
N LYS A 97 3.61 -23.22 -5.68
CA LYS A 97 3.37 -24.59 -6.15
C LYS A 97 1.90 -25.02 -6.01
N LEU A 98 1.16 -24.42 -5.08
CA LEU A 98 -0.25 -24.72 -4.85
C LEU A 98 -1.19 -23.93 -5.79
N ILE A 99 -0.68 -22.90 -6.48
CA ILE A 99 -1.49 -22.08 -7.36
C ILE A 99 -1.63 -22.74 -8.72
N ASP A 100 -2.82 -23.24 -9.00
CA ASP A 100 -3.20 -23.75 -10.31
C ASP A 100 -4.16 -22.79 -11.04
N LYS A 101 -4.44 -23.10 -12.32
CA LYS A 101 -5.34 -22.29 -13.15
C LYS A 101 -6.77 -22.25 -12.58
N SER A 102 -7.22 -23.30 -11.90
CA SER A 102 -8.55 -23.35 -11.28
C SER A 102 -8.63 -22.39 -10.10
N MET A 103 -7.58 -22.34 -9.27
CA MET A 103 -7.49 -21.38 -8.16
C MET A 103 -7.48 -19.94 -8.65
N VAL A 104 -6.69 -19.65 -9.70
CA VAL A 104 -6.66 -18.31 -10.33
C VAL A 104 -8.05 -17.94 -10.87
N ARG A 105 -8.73 -18.87 -11.54
CA ARG A 105 -10.09 -18.66 -12.05
C ARG A 105 -11.06 -18.32 -10.92
N LYS A 106 -11.06 -19.11 -9.84
CA LYS A 106 -11.92 -18.85 -8.66
C LYS A 106 -11.66 -17.47 -8.06
N TRP A 107 -10.39 -17.07 -7.97
CA TRP A 107 -10.03 -15.75 -7.47
C TRP A 107 -10.55 -14.61 -8.38
N VAL A 108 -10.43 -14.80 -9.71
CA VAL A 108 -10.96 -13.82 -10.68
C VAL A 108 -12.49 -13.77 -10.61
N GLU A 109 -13.16 -14.91 -10.53
CA GLU A 109 -14.64 -14.97 -10.38
C GLU A 109 -15.09 -14.28 -9.09
N ASP A 110 -14.42 -14.53 -7.97
CA ASP A 110 -14.71 -13.84 -6.70
C ASP A 110 -14.53 -12.33 -6.82
N LEU A 111 -13.44 -11.87 -7.44
CA LEU A 111 -13.16 -10.44 -7.63
C LEU A 111 -14.22 -9.78 -8.52
N VAL A 112 -14.45 -10.36 -9.72
CA VAL A 112 -15.28 -9.73 -10.75
C VAL A 112 -16.76 -9.85 -10.45
N ILE A 113 -17.20 -10.96 -9.89
CA ILE A 113 -18.62 -11.22 -9.64
C ILE A 113 -18.98 -10.87 -8.19
N SER A 114 -18.41 -11.59 -7.22
CA SER A 114 -18.87 -11.52 -5.83
C SER A 114 -18.52 -10.19 -5.17
N LYS A 115 -17.26 -9.77 -5.26
CA LYS A 115 -16.80 -8.54 -4.61
C LYS A 115 -17.35 -7.29 -5.27
N THR A 116 -17.42 -7.27 -6.61
CA THR A 116 -17.99 -6.14 -7.35
C THR A 116 -19.49 -6.00 -7.03
N PHE A 117 -20.23 -7.10 -7.09
CA PHE A 117 -21.66 -7.09 -6.72
C PHE A 117 -21.88 -6.66 -5.28
N SER A 118 -21.11 -7.23 -4.34
CA SER A 118 -21.23 -6.88 -2.92
C SER A 118 -20.88 -5.41 -2.64
N GLY A 119 -19.86 -4.88 -3.33
CA GLY A 119 -19.49 -3.47 -3.23
C GLY A 119 -20.64 -2.55 -3.66
N MET A 120 -21.20 -2.80 -4.85
CA MET A 120 -22.34 -2.01 -5.38
C MET A 120 -23.59 -2.16 -4.50
N TYR A 121 -23.85 -3.36 -3.96
CA TYR A 121 -24.97 -3.61 -3.06
C TYR A 121 -24.83 -2.82 -1.75
N VAL A 122 -23.63 -2.80 -1.16
CA VAL A 122 -23.33 -2.05 0.07
C VAL A 122 -23.50 -0.56 -0.16
N GLN A 123 -22.96 -0.01 -1.25
CA GLN A 123 -23.13 1.41 -1.61
C GLN A 123 -24.61 1.78 -1.73
N ARG A 124 -25.38 0.97 -2.48
CA ARG A 124 -26.80 1.20 -2.65
C ARG A 124 -27.56 1.14 -1.32
N ALA A 125 -27.25 0.16 -0.46
CA ALA A 125 -27.91 0.01 0.84
C ALA A 125 -27.64 1.20 1.78
N ILE A 126 -26.41 1.72 1.78
CA ILE A 126 -26.03 2.90 2.57
C ILE A 126 -26.78 4.14 2.07
N LEU A 127 -26.72 4.39 0.75
CA LEU A 127 -27.41 5.55 0.15
C LEU A 127 -28.92 5.50 0.37
N ALA A 128 -29.54 4.33 0.20
CA ALA A 128 -30.95 4.14 0.47
C ALA A 128 -31.31 4.48 1.93
N LYS A 129 -30.47 4.04 2.89
CA LYS A 129 -30.68 4.34 4.31
C LYS A 129 -30.57 5.83 4.61
N ILE A 130 -29.60 6.52 4.04
CA ILE A 130 -29.43 7.97 4.19
C ILE A 130 -30.60 8.72 3.52
N SER A 131 -31.03 8.26 2.34
CA SER A 131 -32.21 8.78 1.65
C SER A 131 -33.46 8.73 2.54
N ASP A 132 -33.70 7.59 3.20
CA ASP A 132 -34.82 7.44 4.14
C ASP A 132 -34.72 8.39 5.33
N MET A 133 -33.52 8.61 5.86
CA MET A 133 -33.28 9.51 6.99
C MET A 133 -33.46 10.99 6.63
N ARG A 134 -33.00 11.38 5.42
CA ARG A 134 -33.08 12.76 4.94
C ARG A 134 -34.39 13.09 4.19
N LYS A 135 -35.15 12.04 3.82
CA LYS A 135 -36.34 12.14 2.97
C LYS A 135 -36.03 12.78 1.60
N GLU A 136 -34.88 12.48 1.06
CA GLU A 136 -34.38 12.93 -0.23
C GLU A 136 -34.11 11.73 -1.14
N PRO A 137 -34.33 11.83 -2.46
CA PRO A 137 -34.04 10.72 -3.38
C PRO A 137 -32.56 10.43 -3.46
N PHE A 138 -32.19 9.16 -3.68
CA PHE A 138 -30.80 8.77 -3.95
C PHE A 138 -30.61 8.23 -5.36
N ARG A 139 -29.38 8.33 -5.86
CA ARG A 139 -28.93 7.65 -7.06
C ARG A 139 -27.48 7.17 -6.89
N LEU A 140 -27.12 6.11 -7.59
CA LEU A 140 -25.73 5.71 -7.75
C LEU A 140 -25.00 6.69 -8.72
N ALA A 141 -23.69 6.77 -8.59
CA ALA A 141 -22.84 7.53 -9.47
C ALA A 141 -22.81 6.93 -10.89
N SER A 142 -22.59 7.78 -11.88
CA SER A 142 -22.21 7.33 -13.23
C SER A 142 -20.72 6.91 -13.25
N PRO A 143 -20.26 6.18 -14.31
CA PRO A 143 -18.84 5.82 -14.42
C PRO A 143 -17.88 7.01 -14.40
N GLU A 144 -18.31 8.17 -14.94
CA GLU A 144 -17.52 9.40 -14.91
C GLU A 144 -17.43 10.00 -13.51
N GLU A 145 -18.49 9.90 -12.72
CA GLU A 145 -18.54 10.35 -11.32
C GLU A 145 -17.75 9.40 -10.42
N GLU A 146 -17.85 8.08 -10.66
CA GLU A 146 -17.03 7.07 -9.96
C GLU A 146 -15.53 7.31 -10.16
N SER A 147 -15.12 7.72 -11.37
CA SER A 147 -13.71 8.05 -11.66
C SER A 147 -13.19 9.24 -10.85
N LYS A 148 -14.08 10.06 -10.32
CA LYS A 148 -13.78 11.21 -9.44
C LYS A 148 -13.93 10.86 -7.95
N GLY A 149 -14.13 9.57 -7.62
CA GLY A 149 -14.28 9.09 -6.25
C GLY A 149 -15.68 9.20 -5.66
N ILE A 150 -16.69 9.56 -6.47
CA ILE A 150 -18.10 9.64 -6.03
C ILE A 150 -18.76 8.28 -6.21
N ASP A 151 -19.38 7.74 -5.16
CA ASP A 151 -20.10 6.46 -5.21
C ASP A 151 -21.62 6.67 -5.39
N GLY A 152 -22.14 7.85 -5.11
CA GLY A 152 -23.53 8.22 -5.35
C GLY A 152 -23.97 9.52 -4.69
N TYR A 153 -25.27 9.81 -4.78
CA TYR A 153 -25.88 11.05 -4.30
C TYR A 153 -27.12 10.74 -3.46
N VAL A 154 -27.37 11.61 -2.46
CA VAL A 154 -28.67 11.77 -1.80
C VAL A 154 -29.04 13.25 -1.89
N GLY A 155 -30.16 13.56 -2.56
CA GLY A 155 -30.42 14.91 -3.01
C GLY A 155 -29.28 15.42 -3.88
N ASP A 156 -28.76 16.60 -3.56
CA ASP A 156 -27.62 17.24 -4.26
C ASP A 156 -26.26 16.90 -3.61
N THR A 157 -26.25 16.13 -2.52
CA THR A 157 -25.01 15.80 -1.78
C THR A 157 -24.32 14.59 -2.37
N ALA A 158 -23.05 14.74 -2.78
CA ALA A 158 -22.19 13.67 -3.25
C ALA A 158 -21.57 12.89 -2.08
N TYR A 159 -21.50 11.56 -2.21
CA TYR A 159 -20.94 10.67 -1.21
C TYR A 159 -19.86 9.77 -1.80
N SER A 160 -18.78 9.60 -1.03
CA SER A 160 -17.76 8.57 -1.24
C SER A 160 -17.83 7.54 -0.11
N ILE A 161 -18.03 6.28 -0.44
CA ILE A 161 -18.32 5.19 0.51
C ILE A 161 -17.14 4.22 0.53
N LYS A 162 -16.43 4.16 1.65
CA LYS A 162 -15.20 3.38 1.78
C LYS A 162 -15.24 2.46 3.00
N PRO A 163 -14.57 1.30 2.97
CA PRO A 163 -14.34 0.51 4.17
C PRO A 163 -13.57 1.32 5.22
N VAL A 164 -13.84 1.09 6.51
CA VAL A 164 -13.16 1.78 7.63
C VAL A 164 -11.64 1.64 7.58
N THR A 165 -11.11 0.57 7.00
CA THR A 165 -9.66 0.36 6.78
C THR A 165 -9.03 1.42 5.90
N TYR A 166 -9.83 2.15 5.12
CA TYR A 166 -9.35 3.23 4.26
C TYR A 166 -8.89 4.46 5.06
N LYS A 167 -9.41 4.67 6.28
CA LYS A 167 -9.00 5.76 7.20
C LYS A 167 -7.50 5.69 7.54
N THR A 168 -6.92 4.49 7.56
CA THR A 168 -5.52 4.27 7.96
C THR A 168 -4.53 4.35 6.80
N MET A 169 -5.00 4.46 5.55
CA MET A 169 -4.14 4.43 4.36
C MET A 169 -3.52 5.79 3.99
N GLY A 170 -3.78 6.86 4.75
CA GLY A 170 -3.12 8.15 4.60
C GLY A 170 -3.27 8.80 3.20
N ARG A 171 -4.23 8.35 2.41
CA ARG A 171 -4.55 8.95 1.11
C ARG A 171 -5.88 9.64 1.23
N LEU A 172 -5.89 10.99 1.03
CA LEU A 172 -6.83 11.62 0.12
C LEU A 172 -6.88 13.12 0.31
N SER A 173 -6.42 13.86 -0.67
CA SER A 173 -7.04 15.09 -1.12
C SER A 173 -8.08 14.72 -2.18
N GLU A 174 -9.21 14.16 -1.80
CA GLU A 174 -10.38 14.14 -2.67
C GLU A 174 -11.13 15.46 -2.49
N SER A 175 -11.75 15.94 -3.56
CA SER A 175 -12.33 17.28 -3.65
C SER A 175 -13.21 17.64 -2.46
N ILE A 176 -13.16 18.91 -2.04
CA ILE A 176 -13.74 19.49 -0.82
C ILE A 176 -15.27 19.30 -0.71
N ASP A 177 -15.96 18.88 -1.77
CA ASP A 177 -17.44 18.82 -1.83
C ASP A 177 -18.01 17.39 -1.70
N ILE A 178 -17.18 16.36 -1.45
CA ILE A 178 -17.64 14.96 -1.34
C ILE A 178 -17.66 14.57 0.13
N LYS A 179 -18.82 14.14 0.63
CA LYS A 179 -18.95 13.62 2.00
C LYS A 179 -18.47 12.18 2.07
N MET A 180 -17.55 11.92 3.02
CA MET A 180 -17.02 10.59 3.25
C MET A 180 -17.94 9.76 4.14
N ILE A 181 -18.20 8.53 3.74
CA ILE A 181 -18.90 7.53 4.54
C ILE A 181 -17.97 6.32 4.70
N TYR A 182 -17.78 5.92 5.95
CA TYR A 182 -17.01 4.74 6.27
C TYR A 182 -17.92 3.62 6.74
N TYR A 183 -17.62 2.38 6.34
CA TYR A 183 -18.40 1.23 6.79
C TYR A 183 -17.52 0.08 7.25
N SER A 184 -18.06 -0.76 8.13
CA SER A 184 -17.51 -2.03 8.49
C SER A 184 -18.60 -3.10 8.53
N ILE A 185 -18.28 -4.30 8.00
CA ILE A 185 -19.17 -5.44 8.03
C ILE A 185 -19.01 -6.15 9.38
N LYS A 186 -20.10 -6.29 10.12
CA LYS A 186 -20.17 -7.01 11.40
C LYS A 186 -21.05 -8.24 11.25
N LYS A 187 -20.99 -9.17 12.21
CA LYS A 187 -21.89 -10.35 12.22
C LYS A 187 -23.37 -9.97 12.24
N SER A 188 -23.71 -8.82 12.83
CA SER A 188 -25.08 -8.29 12.95
C SER A 188 -25.52 -7.42 11.76
N GLY A 189 -24.64 -7.15 10.78
CA GLY A 189 -24.94 -6.28 9.64
C GLY A 189 -23.86 -5.27 9.35
N LEU A 190 -24.24 -4.11 8.81
CA LEU A 190 -23.35 -3.04 8.40
C LEU A 190 -23.33 -1.93 9.44
N LEU A 191 -22.15 -1.63 9.97
CA LEU A 191 -21.92 -0.42 10.78
C LEU A 191 -21.42 0.68 9.84
N VAL A 192 -22.12 1.81 9.82
CA VAL A 192 -21.84 2.97 8.96
C VAL A 192 -21.52 4.17 9.83
N GLU A 193 -20.46 4.88 9.49
CA GLU A 193 -20.01 6.11 10.13
C GLU A 193 -20.00 7.22 9.09
N THR A 194 -20.73 8.30 9.34
CA THR A 194 -20.76 9.51 8.51
C THR A 194 -20.00 10.64 9.21
N GLU A 195 -19.28 11.44 8.44
CA GLU A 195 -18.73 12.71 8.92
C GLU A 195 -19.83 13.77 8.74
N GLU A 196 -20.69 13.93 9.73
CA GLU A 196 -21.64 15.04 9.84
C GLU A 196 -21.09 16.15 10.72
#